data_5a7abefd9398352b84807141ca26d499
#
_entry.id   5a7abefd9398352b84807141ca26d499
#
_cell.length_a   1.000
_cell.length_b   1.000
_cell.length_c   1.000
_cell.angle_alpha   90.00
_cell.angle_beta   90.00
_cell.angle_gamma   90.00
#
_symmetry.space_group_name_H-M   'P 1'
#
loop_
_entity.id
_entity.type
_entity.pdbx_description
1 polymer ?
#
loop_
_entity_poly.entity_id
_entity_poly.type
_entity_poly.pdbx_seq_one_letter_code
_entity_poly.pdbx_strand_id
1 'polypeptide(L)' 'MSDLLEYLYRKLDILYMSSFHTKQVQEDVLKEIKQTPDETFTLEAWNYLLNYMFEDEKKYLTIDEVRKQLEYRILES' A
#
# COMPACT_ATOMS: atom_id res chain seq x y z
N MET A 1 -5.46 12.49 -2.07
CA MET A 1 -4.83 11.35 -1.40
C MET A 1 -5.90 10.33 -1.04
N SER A 2 -5.64 9.05 -1.27
CA SER A 2 -6.62 8.01 -0.94
C SER A 2 -6.67 7.76 0.57
N ASP A 3 -7.80 7.23 1.02
CA ASP A 3 -8.00 6.96 2.44
C ASP A 3 -6.98 5.97 2.99
N LEU A 4 -6.66 4.92 2.24
CA LEU A 4 -5.71 3.92 2.69
C LEU A 4 -4.30 4.49 2.81
N LEU A 5 -3.87 5.26 1.82
CA LEU A 5 -2.55 5.88 1.85
C LEU A 5 -2.43 6.85 3.03
N GLU A 6 -3.48 7.66 3.26
CA GLU A 6 -3.49 8.57 4.40
C GLU A 6 -3.51 7.82 5.73
N TYR A 7 -4.28 6.74 5.81
CA TYR A 7 -4.32 5.91 7.02
C TYR A 7 -2.92 5.40 7.35
N LEU A 8 -2.20 4.87 6.37
CA LEU A 8 -0.86 4.35 6.58
C LEU A 8 0.12 5.46 6.94
N TYR A 9 -0.01 6.60 6.29
CA TYR A 9 0.83 7.74 6.58
C TYR A 9 0.76 8.14 8.05
N ARG A 10 -0.46 8.15 8.61
CA ARG A 10 -0.67 8.51 10.01
C ARG A 10 -0.32 7.37 10.95
N LYS A 11 -0.71 6.15 10.61
CA LYS A 11 -0.52 4.99 11.47
C LYS A 11 0.96 4.67 11.69
N LEU A 12 1.75 4.80 10.63
CA LEU A 12 3.17 4.48 10.68
C LEU A 12 4.04 5.69 11.04
N ASP A 13 3.41 6.81 11.36
CA ASP A 13 4.10 8.04 11.75
C ASP A 13 5.16 8.45 10.72
N ILE A 14 4.77 8.41 9.45
CA ILE A 14 5.67 8.72 8.35
C ILE A 14 5.79 10.25 8.21
N LEU A 15 7.02 10.76 8.18
CA LEU A 15 7.24 12.20 8.11
C LEU A 15 7.17 12.74 6.68
N TYR A 16 7.58 11.94 5.69
CA TYR A 16 7.62 12.37 4.29
C TYR A 16 6.94 11.35 3.41
N MET A 17 6.12 11.83 2.47
CA MET A 17 5.43 10.92 1.54
C MET A 17 6.42 10.10 0.70
N SER A 18 7.58 10.68 0.36
CA SER A 18 8.60 9.97 -0.40
C SER A 18 9.13 8.74 0.33
N SER A 19 8.95 8.68 1.65
CA SER A 19 9.39 7.52 2.44
C SER A 19 8.67 6.23 2.04
N PHE A 20 7.50 6.33 1.40
CA PHE A 20 6.80 5.14 0.90
C PHE A 20 7.60 4.39 -0.17
N HIS A 21 8.65 5.00 -0.71
CA HIS A 21 9.51 4.35 -1.68
C HIS A 21 10.73 3.69 -1.03
N THR A 22 10.87 3.79 0.29
CA THR A 22 11.98 3.14 1.00
C THR A 22 11.58 1.74 1.42
N LYS A 23 12.57 0.85 1.48
CA LYS A 23 12.32 -0.55 1.84
C LYS A 23 11.76 -0.67 3.26
N GLN A 24 12.31 0.09 4.20
CA GLN A 24 11.87 0.01 5.59
C GLN A 24 10.39 0.34 5.74
N VAL A 25 9.96 1.44 5.12
CA VAL A 25 8.56 1.84 5.19
C VAL A 25 7.66 0.83 4.46
N GLN A 26 8.13 0.30 3.33
CA GLN A 26 7.36 -0.70 2.59
C GLN A 26 7.14 -1.96 3.42
N GLU A 27 8.14 -2.39 4.17
CA GLU A 27 7.98 -3.53 5.07
C GLU A 27 7.00 -3.24 6.19
N ASP A 28 7.04 -2.03 6.74
CA ASP A 28 6.07 -1.61 7.76
C ASP A 28 4.67 -1.56 7.19
N VAL A 29 4.52 -1.09 5.96
CA VAL A 29 3.23 -1.08 5.26
C VAL A 29 2.70 -2.50 5.11
N LEU A 30 3.56 -3.44 4.71
CA LEU A 30 3.14 -4.83 4.53
C LEU A 30 2.61 -5.42 5.85
N LYS A 31 3.29 -5.16 6.96
CA LYS A 31 2.82 -5.63 8.25
C LYS A 31 1.46 -5.07 8.60
N GLU A 32 1.25 -3.79 8.33
CA GLU A 32 -0.02 -3.14 8.66
C GLU A 32 -1.16 -3.64 7.78
N ILE A 33 -0.93 -3.78 6.48
CA ILE A 33 -2.01 -4.21 5.58
C ILE A 33 -2.41 -5.66 5.83
N LYS A 34 -1.50 -6.49 6.32
CA LYS A 34 -1.85 -7.87 6.69
C LYS A 34 -2.86 -7.93 7.82
N GLN A 35 -2.92 -6.89 8.63
CA GLN A 35 -3.88 -6.78 9.74
C GLN A 35 -5.13 -6.01 9.34
N THR A 36 -5.18 -5.46 8.14
CA THR A 36 -6.29 -4.63 7.69
C THR A 36 -7.24 -5.47 6.85
N PRO A 37 -8.53 -5.58 7.25
CA PRO A 37 -9.50 -6.30 6.44
C PRO A 37 -9.71 -5.66 5.08
N ASP A 38 -9.99 -6.49 4.06
CA ASP A 38 -10.16 -6.02 2.69
C ASP A 38 -11.24 -4.94 2.56
N GLU A 39 -12.35 -5.12 3.26
CA GLU A 39 -13.49 -4.22 3.14
C GLU A 39 -13.34 -2.89 3.88
N THR A 40 -12.24 -2.70 4.60
CA THR A 40 -11.99 -1.44 5.31
C THR A 40 -11.79 -0.28 4.34
N PHE A 41 -11.23 -0.56 3.18
CA PHE A 41 -10.97 0.46 2.16
C PHE A 41 -11.46 -0.05 0.80
N THR A 42 -11.71 0.89 -0.12
CA THR A 42 -12.21 0.55 -1.45
C THR A 42 -11.11 -0.06 -2.33
N LEU A 43 -11.52 -0.76 -3.39
CA LEU A 43 -10.58 -1.26 -4.38
C LEU A 43 -9.76 -0.11 -4.99
N GLU A 44 -10.39 1.04 -5.20
CA GLU A 44 -9.69 2.21 -5.73
C GLU A 44 -8.57 2.64 -4.79
N ALA A 45 -8.83 2.66 -3.48
CA ALA A 45 -7.82 3.03 -2.50
C ALA A 45 -6.65 2.05 -2.50
N TRP A 46 -6.93 0.74 -2.61
CA TRP A 46 -5.89 -0.27 -2.68
C TRP A 46 -5.03 -0.11 -3.94
N ASN A 47 -5.67 0.11 -5.10
CA ASN A 47 -4.93 0.35 -6.35
C ASN A 47 -4.10 1.63 -6.26
N TYR A 48 -4.64 2.67 -5.65
CA TYR A 48 -3.90 3.91 -5.49
C TYR A 48 -2.62 3.69 -4.68
N LEU A 49 -2.71 2.93 -3.59
CA LEU A 49 -1.54 2.63 -2.77
C LEU A 49 -0.46 1.93 -3.58
N LEU A 50 -0.85 0.89 -4.32
CA LEU A 50 0.10 0.14 -5.14
C LEU A 50 0.74 1.03 -6.20
N ASN A 51 -0.07 1.80 -6.90
CA ASN A 51 0.43 2.68 -7.96
C ASN A 51 1.39 3.72 -7.40
N TYR A 52 1.08 4.26 -6.23
CA TYR A 52 1.94 5.27 -5.62
C TYR A 52 3.28 4.68 -5.16
N MET A 53 3.24 3.54 -4.49
CA MET A 53 4.47 2.95 -3.91
C MET A 53 5.44 2.46 -4.99
N PHE A 54 4.94 1.96 -6.10
CA PHE A 54 5.78 1.32 -7.12
C PHE A 54 5.71 2.02 -8.47
N GLU A 55 5.08 3.19 -8.52
CA GLU A 55 4.97 3.98 -9.74
C GLU A 55 4.39 3.17 -10.90
N ASP A 56 3.44 2.30 -10.58
CA ASP A 56 2.77 1.42 -11.53
C ASP A 56 1.41 2.02 -11.87
N GLU A 57 1.07 2.08 -13.14
CA GLU A 57 -0.21 2.63 -13.59
C GLU A 57 -1.28 1.56 -13.78
N LYS A 58 -0.93 0.30 -13.62
CA LYS A 58 -1.88 -0.79 -13.80
C LYS A 58 -2.88 -0.84 -12.64
N LYS A 59 -4.14 -1.07 -12.99
CA LYS A 59 -5.21 -1.23 -12.00
C LYS A 59 -5.70 -2.67 -11.99
N TYR A 60 -5.76 -3.23 -10.81
CA TYR A 60 -6.21 -4.60 -10.63
C TYR A 60 -7.70 -4.63 -10.32
N LEU A 61 -8.35 -5.72 -10.62
CA LEU A 61 -9.81 -5.83 -10.54
C LEU A 61 -10.31 -6.26 -9.17
N THR A 62 -9.45 -6.81 -8.33
CA THR A 62 -9.83 -7.24 -6.98
C THR A 62 -8.81 -6.79 -5.96
N ILE A 63 -9.28 -6.62 -4.72
CA ILE A 63 -8.39 -6.24 -3.61
C ILE A 63 -7.37 -7.35 -3.36
N ASP A 64 -7.78 -8.61 -3.49
CA ASP A 64 -6.87 -9.74 -3.30
C ASP A 64 -5.68 -9.66 -4.25
N GLU A 65 -5.92 -9.31 -5.52
CA GLU A 65 -4.83 -9.16 -6.47
C GLU A 65 -3.89 -8.03 -6.09
N VAL A 66 -4.43 -6.91 -5.63
CA VAL A 66 -3.61 -5.79 -5.19
C VAL A 66 -2.74 -6.19 -4.00
N ARG A 67 -3.32 -6.88 -3.02
CA ARG A 67 -2.58 -7.32 -1.85
C ARG A 67 -1.46 -8.27 -2.22
N LYS A 68 -1.72 -9.20 -3.14
CA LYS A 68 -0.69 -10.13 -3.61
C LYS A 68 0.44 -9.40 -4.31
N GLN A 69 0.12 -8.40 -5.13
CA GLN A 69 1.15 -7.62 -5.81
C GLN A 69 1.96 -6.78 -4.84
N LEU A 70 1.32 -6.19 -3.84
CA LEU A 70 2.04 -5.44 -2.81
C LEU A 70 3.03 -6.34 -2.08
N GLU A 71 2.57 -7.51 -1.64
CA GLU A 71 3.44 -8.45 -0.94
C GLU A 71 4.60 -8.90 -1.82
N TYR A 72 4.30 -9.29 -3.06
CA TYR A 72 5.32 -9.74 -3.99
C TYR A 72 6.40 -8.68 -4.21
N ARG A 73 5.99 -7.46 -4.51
CA ARG A 73 6.94 -6.39 -4.84
C ARG A 73 7.74 -5.93 -3.62
N ILE A 74 7.10 -5.88 -2.46
CA ILE A 74 7.82 -5.49 -1.24
C ILE A 74 8.87 -6.51 -0.88
N LEU A 75 8.53 -7.80 -0.96
CA LEU A 75 9.46 -8.86 -0.60
C LEU A 75 10.57 -9.08 -1.63
N GLU A 76 10.32 -8.74 -2.90
CA GLU A 76 11.30 -8.90 -3.97
C GLU A 76 12.26 -7.72 -4.12
N SER A 77 11.94 -6.59 -3.53
CA SER A 77 12.74 -5.39 -3.69
C SER A 77 14.00 -5.37 -2.81
#